data_9c89329a68cc884b71032bcd04446605
#
_entry.id   9c89329a68cc884b71032bcd04446605
#
_cell.length_a   1.000
_cell.length_b   1.000
_cell.length_c   1.000
_cell.angle_alpha   90.00
_cell.angle_beta   90.00
_cell.angle_gamma   90.00
#
_symmetry.space_group_name_H-M   'P 1'
#
loop_
_entity.id
_entity.type
_entity.pdbx_description
1 polymer ?
#
loop_
_entity_poly.entity_id
_entity_poly.type
_entity_poly.pdbx_seq_one_letter_code
_entity_poly.pdbx_strand_id
1 'polypeptide(L)'
;SEGTALYLDGELTAVCSDGDTLRSYLESLLAPYEDQTDENISVGFNKNVTLEDGIYFNDSFEDDNSIENMLTGVQQQEKIYTVRAGDTLWDIAQKNDLTFRELCALNTNFKGAPLTENSNIQEGDQLIVTKQEALLEVRITKVETREEEIPFGTETTQSNEYTKGTTKTLQEGQNGLRRVIMQNVYD
;
A
#
# COMPACT_ATOMS: atom_id res chain seq x y z
N SER A 1 -29.47 -25.05 -0.88
CA SER A 1 -28.39 -25.95 -1.31
C SER A 1 -27.13 -25.69 -0.52
N GLU A 2 -26.29 -26.69 -0.42
CA GLU A 2 -24.92 -26.53 0.12
C GLU A 2 -24.09 -25.68 -0.83
N GLY A 3 -23.23 -24.85 -0.28
CA GLY A 3 -22.33 -23.97 -1.03
C GLY A 3 -21.33 -23.25 -0.14
N THR A 4 -20.55 -22.37 -0.74
CA THR A 4 -19.56 -21.55 -0.06
C THR A 4 -19.86 -20.07 -0.30
N ALA A 5 -19.99 -19.31 0.78
CA ALA A 5 -20.14 -17.86 0.72
C ALA A 5 -18.78 -17.17 0.80
N LEU A 6 -18.61 -16.17 -0.04
CA LEU A 6 -17.46 -15.26 -0.04
C LEU A 6 -17.84 -13.98 0.68
N TYR A 7 -17.04 -13.65 1.70
CA TYR A 7 -17.13 -12.37 2.41
C TYR A 7 -15.88 -11.53 2.14
N LEU A 8 -16.08 -10.27 1.82
CA LEU A 8 -15.03 -9.26 1.72
C LEU A 8 -15.25 -8.22 2.82
N ASP A 9 -14.25 -8.06 3.70
CA ASP A 9 -14.33 -7.19 4.89
C ASP A 9 -15.59 -7.44 5.75
N GLY A 10 -16.04 -8.71 5.81
CA GLY A 10 -17.21 -9.11 6.57
C GLY A 10 -18.55 -8.92 5.85
N GLU A 11 -18.56 -8.42 4.62
CA GLU A 11 -19.77 -8.29 3.80
C GLU A 11 -19.92 -9.49 2.86
N LEU A 12 -21.11 -10.08 2.85
CA LEU A 12 -21.45 -11.15 1.91
C LEU A 12 -21.40 -10.61 0.48
N THR A 13 -20.49 -11.16 -0.32
CA THR A 13 -20.22 -10.69 -1.68
C THR A 13 -20.81 -11.63 -2.73
N ALA A 14 -20.63 -12.94 -2.54
CA ALA A 14 -21.13 -13.95 -3.48
C ALA A 14 -21.32 -15.30 -2.79
N VAL A 15 -22.10 -16.18 -3.40
CA VAL A 15 -22.24 -17.58 -2.99
C VAL A 15 -22.00 -18.47 -4.21
N CYS A 16 -21.11 -19.45 -4.09
CA CYS A 16 -20.82 -20.42 -5.15
C CYS A 16 -21.15 -21.85 -4.72
N SER A 17 -21.36 -22.71 -5.69
CA SER A 17 -21.61 -24.15 -5.45
C SER A 17 -20.33 -24.94 -5.21
N ASP A 18 -19.19 -24.46 -5.69
CA ASP A 18 -17.88 -25.12 -5.57
C ASP A 18 -16.87 -24.19 -4.88
N GLY A 19 -16.78 -24.31 -3.56
CA GLY A 19 -15.86 -23.55 -2.75
C GLY A 19 -14.39 -23.88 -3.03
N ASP A 20 -14.08 -25.10 -3.46
CA ASP A 20 -12.71 -25.50 -3.76
C ASP A 20 -12.19 -24.80 -5.02
N THR A 21 -13.03 -24.68 -6.05
CA THR A 21 -12.71 -23.91 -7.25
C THR A 21 -12.47 -22.44 -6.90
N LEU A 22 -13.31 -21.85 -6.05
CA LEU A 22 -13.13 -20.46 -5.62
C LEU A 22 -11.84 -20.28 -4.80
N ARG A 23 -11.52 -21.18 -3.87
CA ARG A 23 -10.25 -21.16 -3.12
C ARG A 23 -9.04 -21.25 -4.05
N SER A 24 -9.06 -22.16 -5.01
CA SER A 24 -7.98 -22.31 -6.00
C SER A 24 -7.81 -21.06 -6.85
N TYR A 25 -8.91 -20.42 -7.24
CA TYR A 25 -8.86 -19.17 -7.99
C TYR A 25 -8.20 -18.04 -7.17
N LEU A 26 -8.61 -17.86 -5.92
CA LEU A 26 -8.03 -16.86 -5.03
C LEU A 26 -6.52 -17.09 -4.80
N GLU A 27 -6.11 -18.32 -4.60
CA GLU A 27 -4.70 -18.69 -4.50
C GLU A 27 -3.93 -18.39 -5.78
N SER A 28 -4.54 -18.61 -6.93
CA SER A 28 -3.92 -18.33 -8.24
C SER A 28 -3.65 -16.84 -8.47
N LEU A 29 -4.43 -15.96 -7.85
CA LEU A 29 -4.22 -14.51 -7.91
C LEU A 29 -2.98 -14.07 -7.11
N LEU A 30 -2.68 -14.76 -6.03
CA LEU A 30 -1.53 -14.46 -5.16
C LEU A 30 -0.23 -15.12 -5.64
N ALA A 31 -0.32 -16.29 -6.26
CA ALA A 31 0.82 -17.12 -6.63
C ALA A 31 1.92 -16.41 -7.44
N PRO A 32 1.61 -15.54 -8.45
CA PRO A 32 2.64 -14.84 -9.22
C PRO A 32 3.50 -13.88 -8.39
N TYR A 33 3.01 -13.45 -7.24
CA TYR A 33 3.65 -12.44 -6.38
C TYR A 33 4.33 -13.05 -5.16
N GLU A 34 4.12 -14.34 -4.90
CA GLU A 34 4.76 -15.03 -3.79
C GLU A 34 6.23 -15.28 -4.11
N ASP A 35 7.12 -14.55 -3.43
CA ASP A 35 8.56 -14.80 -3.45
C ASP A 35 8.94 -15.61 -2.21
N GLN A 36 9.23 -16.87 -2.41
CA GLN A 36 9.59 -17.79 -1.32
C GLN A 36 11.01 -17.60 -0.80
N THR A 37 11.79 -16.73 -1.44
CA THR A 37 13.18 -16.45 -1.05
C THR A 37 13.34 -15.27 -0.11
N ASP A 38 12.35 -14.35 -0.06
CA ASP A 38 12.36 -13.18 0.83
C ASP A 38 11.30 -13.31 1.94
N GLU A 39 11.76 -13.67 3.13
CA GLU A 39 10.91 -13.83 4.33
C GLU A 39 10.25 -12.52 4.79
N ASN A 40 10.73 -11.37 4.31
CA ASN A 40 10.18 -10.06 4.65
C ASN A 40 9.03 -9.61 3.76
N ILE A 41 8.74 -10.36 2.70
CA ILE A 41 7.62 -10.10 1.80
C ILE A 41 6.44 -10.97 2.22
N SER A 42 5.29 -10.33 2.41
CA SER A 42 4.00 -10.98 2.53
C SER A 42 3.06 -10.54 1.43
N VAL A 43 2.29 -11.48 0.91
CA VAL A 43 1.35 -11.27 -0.18
C VAL A 43 -0.05 -11.55 0.33
N GLY A 44 -0.98 -10.68 0.05
CA GLY A 44 -2.38 -10.81 0.46
C GLY A 44 -3.28 -9.98 -0.43
N PHE A 45 -4.52 -9.82 -0.01
CA PHE A 45 -5.48 -8.98 -0.69
C PHE A 45 -5.64 -7.62 0.01
N ASN A 46 -6.13 -6.64 -0.73
CA ASN A 46 -6.49 -5.33 -0.19
C ASN A 46 -7.68 -5.37 0.78
N LYS A 47 -8.43 -6.49 0.81
CA LYS A 47 -9.57 -6.74 1.69
C LYS A 47 -9.39 -8.04 2.46
N ASN A 48 -10.05 -8.14 3.60
CA ASN A 48 -10.13 -9.39 4.34
C ASN A 48 -11.09 -10.35 3.63
N VAL A 49 -10.55 -11.46 3.14
CA VAL A 49 -11.30 -12.49 2.40
C VAL A 49 -11.61 -13.64 3.34
N THR A 50 -12.90 -13.96 3.49
CA THR A 50 -13.36 -15.09 4.28
C THR A 50 -14.29 -15.95 3.45
N LEU A 51 -14.15 -17.28 3.56
CA LEU A 51 -15.02 -18.26 2.92
C LEU A 51 -15.72 -19.07 4.00
N GLU A 52 -17.03 -19.20 3.89
CA GLU A 52 -17.85 -19.95 4.80
C GLU A 52 -18.69 -20.99 4.07
N ASP A 53 -18.51 -22.27 4.41
CA ASP A 53 -19.32 -23.35 3.89
C ASP A 53 -20.63 -23.43 4.66
N GLY A 54 -21.75 -23.58 3.96
CA GLY A 54 -23.05 -23.58 4.60
C GLY A 54 -24.20 -23.95 3.64
N ILE A 55 -25.40 -23.70 4.13
CA ILE A 55 -26.63 -23.91 3.35
C ILE A 55 -27.21 -22.53 2.98
N TYR A 56 -27.33 -22.31 1.70
CA TYR A 56 -27.77 -21.02 1.15
C TYR A 56 -29.03 -21.20 0.29
N PHE A 57 -29.75 -20.12 0.06
CA PHE A 57 -30.89 -20.13 -0.85
C PHE A 57 -30.43 -20.38 -2.28
N ASN A 58 -31.22 -21.13 -3.05
CA ASN A 58 -30.84 -21.52 -4.42
C ASN A 58 -30.66 -20.34 -5.37
N ASP A 59 -31.39 -19.28 -5.15
CA ASP A 59 -31.33 -18.04 -5.93
C ASP A 59 -30.17 -17.10 -5.54
N SER A 60 -29.42 -17.47 -4.49
CA SER A 60 -28.22 -16.75 -4.07
C SER A 60 -26.95 -17.21 -4.78
N PHE A 61 -26.99 -18.32 -5.51
CA PHE A 61 -25.81 -18.90 -6.14
C PHE A 61 -25.47 -18.17 -7.45
N GLU A 62 -24.21 -17.85 -7.58
CA GLU A 62 -23.60 -17.25 -8.77
C GLU A 62 -22.66 -18.24 -9.43
N ASP A 63 -22.48 -18.14 -10.73
CA ASP A 63 -21.52 -18.96 -11.46
C ASP A 63 -20.08 -18.43 -11.24
N ASP A 64 -19.11 -19.34 -11.34
CA ASP A 64 -17.71 -19.05 -11.05
C ASP A 64 -17.15 -17.91 -11.92
N ASN A 65 -17.51 -17.86 -13.21
CA ASN A 65 -17.05 -16.80 -14.11
C ASN A 65 -17.60 -15.43 -13.71
N SER A 66 -18.85 -15.37 -13.26
CA SER A 66 -19.46 -14.13 -12.76
C SER A 66 -18.76 -13.64 -11.50
N ILE A 67 -18.43 -14.54 -10.58
CA ILE A 67 -17.69 -14.22 -9.36
C ILE A 67 -16.27 -13.71 -9.70
N GLU A 68 -15.55 -14.42 -10.56
CA GLU A 68 -14.21 -14.03 -11.00
C GLU A 68 -14.19 -12.66 -11.67
N ASN A 69 -15.12 -12.40 -12.58
CA ASN A 69 -15.26 -11.11 -13.25
C ASN A 69 -15.64 -9.98 -12.28
N MET A 70 -16.47 -10.26 -11.29
CA MET A 70 -16.85 -9.29 -10.27
C MET A 70 -15.63 -8.92 -9.40
N LEU A 71 -14.78 -9.90 -9.01
CA LEU A 71 -13.64 -9.67 -8.15
C LEU A 71 -12.51 -8.91 -8.84
N THR A 72 -12.19 -9.27 -10.08
CA THR A 72 -11.02 -8.74 -10.81
C THR A 72 -11.39 -7.78 -11.94
N GLY A 73 -12.68 -7.64 -12.25
CA GLY A 73 -13.17 -6.67 -13.22
C GLY A 73 -12.99 -5.22 -12.74
N VAL A 74 -12.82 -4.30 -13.67
CA VAL A 74 -12.71 -2.87 -13.38
C VAL A 74 -14.01 -2.33 -12.79
N GLN A 75 -14.00 -1.91 -11.53
CA GLN A 75 -15.13 -1.31 -10.84
C GLN A 75 -15.19 0.20 -11.03
N GLN A 76 -14.03 0.83 -11.15
CA GLN A 76 -13.88 2.26 -11.34
C GLN A 76 -13.05 2.51 -12.59
N GLN A 77 -13.60 3.30 -13.52
CA GLN A 77 -12.90 3.64 -14.75
C GLN A 77 -11.93 4.79 -14.55
N GLU A 78 -10.86 4.79 -15.33
CA GLU A 78 -9.90 5.86 -15.40
C GLU A 78 -10.58 7.17 -15.82
N LYS A 79 -10.32 8.24 -15.08
CA LYS A 79 -10.78 9.59 -15.39
C LYS A 79 -9.61 10.45 -15.81
N ILE A 80 -9.76 11.12 -16.94
CA ILE A 80 -8.79 12.04 -17.49
C ILE A 80 -9.19 13.50 -17.18
N TYR A 81 -8.21 14.27 -16.72
CA TYR A 81 -8.32 15.72 -16.55
C TYR A 81 -7.45 16.41 -17.59
N THR A 82 -8.03 17.36 -18.31
CA THR A 82 -7.28 18.21 -19.25
C THR A 82 -6.80 19.47 -18.55
N VAL A 83 -5.49 19.68 -18.52
CA VAL A 83 -4.84 20.82 -17.89
C VAL A 83 -5.31 22.13 -18.52
N ARG A 84 -5.66 23.09 -17.70
CA ARG A 84 -6.09 24.45 -18.11
C ARG A 84 -5.00 25.45 -17.81
N ALA A 85 -5.06 26.59 -18.48
CA ALA A 85 -4.14 27.71 -18.24
C ALA A 85 -4.16 28.10 -16.74
N GLY A 86 -2.98 28.14 -16.12
CA GLY A 86 -2.81 28.51 -14.72
C GLY A 86 -2.97 27.36 -13.72
N ASP A 87 -3.31 26.14 -14.17
CA ASP A 87 -3.34 24.98 -13.29
C ASP A 87 -1.93 24.58 -12.84
N THR A 88 -1.84 24.14 -11.60
CA THR A 88 -0.65 23.47 -11.07
C THR A 88 -0.99 22.02 -10.73
N LEU A 89 0.02 21.16 -10.63
CA LEU A 89 -0.20 19.75 -10.20
C LEU A 89 -0.88 19.67 -8.83
N TRP A 90 -0.59 20.60 -7.93
CA TRP A 90 -1.22 20.69 -6.62
C TRP A 90 -2.72 21.02 -6.71
N ASP A 91 -3.07 22.01 -7.55
CA ASP A 91 -4.46 22.40 -7.74
C ASP A 91 -5.27 21.26 -8.37
N ILE A 92 -4.68 20.57 -9.35
CA ILE A 92 -5.32 19.44 -10.02
C ILE A 92 -5.54 18.27 -9.05
N ALA A 93 -4.55 17.96 -8.22
CA ALA A 93 -4.69 16.95 -7.18
C ALA A 93 -5.82 17.30 -6.22
N GLN A 94 -5.83 18.51 -5.68
CA GLN A 94 -6.84 18.96 -4.74
C GLN A 94 -8.25 18.95 -5.33
N LYS A 95 -8.42 19.40 -6.58
CA LYS A 95 -9.72 19.39 -7.29
C LYS A 95 -10.28 17.98 -7.50
N ASN A 96 -9.43 16.96 -7.47
CA ASN A 96 -9.80 15.57 -7.72
C ASN A 96 -9.67 14.67 -6.49
N ASP A 97 -9.60 15.25 -5.29
CA ASP A 97 -9.50 14.53 -4.02
C ASP A 97 -8.28 13.60 -3.92
N LEU A 98 -7.19 13.97 -4.58
CA LEU A 98 -5.91 13.27 -4.56
C LEU A 98 -4.89 14.06 -3.76
N THR A 99 -3.96 13.34 -3.15
CA THR A 99 -2.70 13.93 -2.72
C THR A 99 -1.81 14.21 -3.93
N PHE A 100 -0.89 15.14 -3.80
CA PHE A 100 0.11 15.41 -4.84
C PHE A 100 0.89 14.15 -5.24
N ARG A 101 1.26 13.33 -4.25
CA ARG A 101 1.97 12.07 -4.48
C ARG A 101 1.14 11.08 -5.29
N GLU A 102 -0.14 10.92 -4.99
CA GLU A 102 -1.05 10.05 -5.74
C GLU A 102 -1.21 10.51 -7.18
N LEU A 103 -1.41 11.80 -7.42
CA LEU A 103 -1.48 12.33 -8.78
C LEU A 103 -0.19 12.07 -9.56
N CYS A 104 0.96 12.28 -8.95
CA CYS A 104 2.26 12.04 -9.59
C CYS A 104 2.49 10.55 -9.87
N ALA A 105 2.04 9.66 -8.97
CA ALA A 105 2.17 8.22 -9.16
C ALA A 105 1.27 7.68 -10.29
N LEU A 106 0.09 8.28 -10.49
CA LEU A 106 -0.83 7.92 -11.58
C LEU A 106 -0.31 8.33 -12.96
N ASN A 107 0.60 9.31 -13.03
CA ASN A 107 1.06 9.90 -14.28
C ASN A 107 2.57 9.72 -14.45
N THR A 108 2.97 9.42 -15.65
CA THR A 108 4.38 9.28 -16.01
C THR A 108 4.76 10.35 -17.01
N ASN A 109 6.03 10.77 -16.95
CA ASN A 109 6.61 11.59 -18.00
C ASN A 109 6.89 10.74 -19.25
N PHE A 110 7.34 11.38 -20.33
CA PHE A 110 7.67 10.69 -21.58
C PHE A 110 8.79 9.65 -21.47
N LYS A 111 9.53 9.61 -20.35
CA LYS A 111 10.56 8.60 -20.05
C LYS A 111 10.00 7.42 -19.22
N GLY A 112 8.71 7.43 -18.89
CA GLY A 112 8.06 6.41 -18.07
C GLY A 112 8.29 6.55 -16.57
N ALA A 113 8.90 7.64 -16.09
CA ALA A 113 9.05 7.91 -14.66
C ALA A 113 7.84 8.69 -14.11
N PRO A 114 7.45 8.49 -12.83
CA PRO A 114 6.40 9.29 -12.20
C PRO A 114 6.70 10.79 -12.29
N LEU A 115 5.66 11.61 -12.35
CA LEU A 115 5.80 13.05 -12.27
C LEU A 115 6.36 13.46 -10.90
N THR A 116 7.03 14.61 -10.86
CA THR A 116 7.57 15.22 -9.65
C THR A 116 7.14 16.67 -9.55
N GLU A 117 7.43 17.34 -8.45
CA GLU A 117 7.18 18.78 -8.28
C GLU A 117 7.89 19.66 -9.32
N ASN A 118 8.96 19.15 -9.93
CA ASN A 118 9.71 19.82 -10.99
C ASN A 118 9.22 19.48 -12.39
N SER A 119 8.19 18.65 -12.51
CA SER A 119 7.61 18.31 -13.81
C SER A 119 6.79 19.47 -14.33
N ASN A 120 7.05 19.84 -15.58
CA ASN A 120 6.29 20.89 -16.27
C ASN A 120 5.03 20.28 -16.88
N ILE A 121 3.91 20.93 -16.62
CA ILE A 121 2.63 20.67 -17.28
C ILE A 121 2.25 21.87 -18.13
N GLN A 122 1.57 21.64 -19.22
CA GLN A 122 1.11 22.65 -20.14
C GLN A 122 -0.40 22.57 -20.33
N GLU A 123 -1.01 23.68 -20.69
CA GLU A 123 -2.42 23.69 -21.10
C GLU A 123 -2.66 22.69 -22.22
N GLY A 124 -3.69 21.86 -22.05
CA GLY A 124 -4.04 20.81 -22.99
C GLY A 124 -3.44 19.43 -22.66
N ASP A 125 -2.47 19.35 -21.74
CA ASP A 125 -1.97 18.07 -21.27
C ASP A 125 -3.10 17.27 -20.59
N GLN A 126 -3.05 15.95 -20.74
CA GLN A 126 -4.02 15.04 -20.15
C GLN A 126 -3.38 14.29 -18.99
N LEU A 127 -4.01 14.38 -17.82
CA LEU A 127 -3.58 13.68 -16.61
C LEU A 127 -4.64 12.70 -16.13
N ILE A 128 -4.18 11.54 -15.72
CA ILE A 128 -5.04 10.55 -15.05
C ILE A 128 -5.29 11.01 -13.62
N VAL A 129 -6.55 11.19 -13.25
CA VAL A 129 -6.95 11.68 -11.93
C VAL A 129 -7.78 10.66 -11.14
N THR A 130 -8.04 9.50 -11.71
CA THR A 130 -8.70 8.39 -11.04
C THR A 130 -8.05 7.10 -11.52
N LYS A 131 -7.57 6.30 -10.57
CA LYS A 131 -6.99 4.98 -10.82
C LYS A 131 -8.10 3.98 -11.19
N GLN A 132 -7.83 3.09 -12.11
CA GLN A 132 -8.66 1.90 -12.28
C GLN A 132 -8.49 0.98 -11.07
N GLU A 133 -9.59 0.56 -10.49
CA GLU A 133 -9.59 -0.34 -9.34
C GLU A 133 -10.50 -1.53 -9.59
N ALA A 134 -10.05 -2.71 -9.18
CA ALA A 134 -10.86 -3.90 -9.06
C ALA A 134 -11.44 -4.01 -7.65
N LEU A 135 -12.49 -4.81 -7.48
CA LEU A 135 -13.08 -5.05 -6.17
C LEU A 135 -12.10 -5.75 -5.24
N LEU A 136 -11.32 -6.70 -5.77
CA LEU A 136 -10.27 -7.43 -5.06
C LEU A 136 -8.95 -7.26 -5.80
N GLU A 137 -7.95 -6.76 -5.09
CA GLU A 137 -6.59 -6.54 -5.60
C GLU A 137 -5.55 -7.20 -4.72
N VAL A 138 -4.43 -7.60 -5.32
CA VAL A 138 -3.31 -8.16 -4.58
C VAL A 138 -2.51 -7.03 -3.94
N ARG A 139 -2.19 -7.19 -2.67
CA ARG A 139 -1.37 -6.28 -1.88
C ARG A 139 -0.08 -6.96 -1.44
N ILE A 140 1.05 -6.36 -1.76
CA ILE A 140 2.37 -6.84 -1.37
C ILE A 140 2.89 -5.95 -0.24
N THR A 141 3.26 -6.57 0.87
CA THR A 141 3.83 -5.88 2.02
C THR A 141 5.26 -6.34 2.23
N LYS A 142 6.19 -5.40 2.24
CA LYS A 142 7.60 -5.64 2.55
C LYS A 142 7.95 -5.00 3.88
N VAL A 143 8.50 -5.79 4.79
CA VAL A 143 8.99 -5.32 6.09
C VAL A 143 10.49 -5.11 5.99
N GLU A 144 10.94 -3.88 6.24
CA GLU A 144 12.35 -3.52 6.29
C GLU A 144 12.74 -3.18 7.72
N THR A 145 13.88 -3.71 8.16
CA THR A 145 14.46 -3.41 9.49
C THR A 145 15.78 -2.72 9.28
N ARG A 146 15.96 -1.57 9.93
CA ARG A 146 17.23 -0.85 9.96
C ARG A 146 17.61 -0.51 11.39
N GLU A 147 18.91 -0.41 11.63
CA GLU A 147 19.45 0.06 12.89
C GLU A 147 19.88 1.52 12.76
N GLU A 148 19.47 2.34 13.73
CA GLU A 148 19.85 3.75 13.81
C GLU A 148 20.75 3.95 15.02
N GLU A 149 21.82 4.70 14.82
CA GLU A 149 22.72 5.09 15.90
C GLU A 149 22.08 6.21 16.72
N ILE A 150 22.00 5.99 18.04
CA ILE A 150 21.48 6.99 18.99
C ILE A 150 22.68 7.70 19.62
N PRO A 151 22.84 9.01 19.38
CA PRO A 151 23.95 9.78 20.01
C PRO A 151 23.81 9.75 21.53
N PHE A 152 24.93 9.61 22.20
CA PHE A 152 25.00 9.73 23.66
C PHE A 152 24.93 11.19 24.08
N GLY A 153 24.31 11.43 25.22
CA GLY A 153 24.35 12.74 25.89
C GLY A 153 25.59 12.88 26.76
N THR A 154 26.02 14.13 26.96
CA THR A 154 27.13 14.45 27.89
C THR A 154 26.55 15.06 29.15
N GLU A 155 26.82 14.46 30.31
CA GLU A 155 26.56 15.05 31.60
C GLU A 155 27.84 15.73 32.11
N THR A 156 27.73 16.98 32.55
CA THR A 156 28.81 17.72 33.15
C THR A 156 28.55 17.89 34.63
N THR A 157 29.42 17.29 35.47
CA THR A 157 29.34 17.40 36.91
C THR A 157 30.45 18.36 37.41
N GLN A 158 30.08 19.31 38.25
CA GLN A 158 31.06 20.19 38.86
C GLN A 158 31.74 19.48 40.05
N SER A 159 33.06 19.48 40.05
CA SER A 159 33.83 18.94 41.14
C SER A 159 34.73 20.05 41.73
N ASN A 160 34.86 20.08 43.04
CA ASN A 160 35.75 20.99 43.76
C ASN A 160 37.23 20.56 43.76
N GLU A 161 37.51 19.38 43.21
CA GLU A 161 38.87 18.82 43.12
C GLU A 161 39.72 19.44 42.01
N TYR A 162 39.09 20.16 41.09
CA TYR A 162 39.75 20.76 39.93
C TYR A 162 39.56 22.27 39.89
N THR A 163 40.55 22.96 39.32
CA THR A 163 40.48 24.39 39.11
C THR A 163 39.29 24.76 38.20
N LYS A 164 38.59 25.85 38.53
CA LYS A 164 37.47 26.35 37.79
C LYS A 164 37.84 26.53 36.30
N GLY A 165 37.07 25.94 35.41
CA GLY A 165 37.29 25.98 33.97
C GLY A 165 38.03 24.77 33.42
N THR A 166 38.41 23.80 34.26
CA THR A 166 38.99 22.53 33.82
C THR A 166 37.89 21.48 33.65
N THR A 167 37.91 20.78 32.54
CA THR A 167 36.97 19.69 32.25
C THR A 167 37.74 18.38 32.13
N LYS A 168 37.32 17.35 32.83
CA LYS A 168 37.86 15.99 32.73
C LYS A 168 36.77 15.03 32.33
N THR A 169 37.00 14.24 31.29
CA THR A 169 36.08 13.17 30.90
C THR A 169 36.27 12.00 31.88
N LEU A 170 35.22 11.72 32.67
CA LEU A 170 35.22 10.61 33.62
C LEU A 170 34.86 9.28 32.96
N GLN A 171 34.04 9.33 31.95
CA GLN A 171 33.60 8.18 31.17
C GLN A 171 33.33 8.61 29.73
N GLU A 172 33.88 7.88 28.79
CA GLU A 172 33.53 8.06 27.38
C GLU A 172 32.15 7.50 27.13
N GLY A 173 31.30 8.30 26.47
CA GLY A 173 29.99 7.86 26.04
C GLY A 173 30.09 6.97 24.82
N GLN A 174 29.12 6.11 24.67
CA GLN A 174 28.93 5.29 23.48
C GLN A 174 27.55 5.56 22.87
N ASN A 175 27.48 5.59 21.55
CA ASN A 175 26.23 5.69 20.87
C ASN A 175 25.41 4.43 21.06
N GLY A 176 24.13 4.60 21.40
CA GLY A 176 23.17 3.52 21.44
C GLY A 176 22.67 3.16 20.03
N LEU A 177 22.14 1.97 19.88
CA LEU A 177 21.52 1.52 18.65
C LEU A 177 20.03 1.32 18.86
N ARG A 178 19.24 1.79 17.90
CA ARG A 178 17.80 1.60 17.85
C ARG A 178 17.44 0.84 16.57
N ARG A 179 16.65 -0.22 16.71
CA ARG A 179 16.10 -0.94 15.56
C ARG A 179 14.80 -0.27 15.10
N VAL A 180 14.75 0.09 13.84
CA VAL A 180 13.57 0.67 13.20
C VAL A 180 12.99 -0.35 12.23
N ILE A 181 11.71 -0.68 12.39
CA ILE A 181 10.97 -1.56 11.50
C ILE A 181 10.12 -0.69 10.59
N MET A 182 10.32 -0.81 9.28
CA MET A 182 9.56 -0.11 8.27
C MET A 182 8.71 -1.12 7.49
N GLN A 183 7.45 -0.80 7.31
CA GLN A 183 6.52 -1.60 6.53
C GLN A 183 6.12 -0.80 5.29
N ASN A 184 6.47 -1.32 4.11
CA ASN A 184 6.07 -0.77 2.82
C ASN A 184 4.97 -1.64 2.23
N VAL A 185 3.88 -1.01 1.82
CA VAL A 185 2.75 -1.67 1.17
C VAL A 185 2.73 -1.24 -0.29
N TYR A 186 2.64 -2.23 -1.18
CA TYR A 186 2.54 -2.04 -2.63
C TYR A 186 1.22 -2.63 -3.10
N ASP A 187 0.44 -1.83 -3.81
CA ASP A 187 -0.82 -2.22 -4.42
C ASP A 187 -0.67 -2.54 -5.91
#